data_974b46e2060785f8dd3c5df7ad0ad9ae
#
_entry.id   974b46e2060785f8dd3c5df7ad0ad9ae
#
_cell.length_a   1.000
_cell.length_b   1.000
_cell.length_c   1.000
_cell.angle_alpha   90.00
_cell.angle_beta   90.00
_cell.angle_gamma   90.00
#
_symmetry.space_group_name_H-M   'P 1'
#
loop_
_entity.id
_entity.type
_entity.pdbx_description
1 polymer ?
#
loop_
_entity_poly.entity_id
_entity_poly.type
_entity_poly.pdbx_seq_one_letter_code
_entity_poly.pdbx_strand_id
1 'polypeptide(L)'
;MSHSYDPRLHGQSLPVLQPQPQSSSLLGSDNAVVAQAPALDRAQVAAFLRTEAAALGLSHLAVVPASAVAQHTHYQAWLAADYAGEMTYLHRDCEQRKDPRLLLAEARSVCVVAVSYYHPDPVVDEGLRGQIARYARAEDYHLILKRRLGQLAEKVRAAFDLSLPYRVCVDSAAVLERALAASSGLGFQGKNTLLITPGVGSYTVLGELLLPIELPAGEPVQPRCGSCRLCLDVCPTGALIDDYQLDARRCISYLTIEYPGIIPPALRSLIGTWIVGCDLCQQVCPYNATQRPGDPEFLPHTNHALPDLLWLLQLGAAQFRRFVKRTAMRRLDRAQLLRNVAVALGNSATSSELPALCASYHRELPLVRCHLAWAIGQVALRDPVAHAPAQAFLAEAANTETDADVLVEIAAAQALVGFGECAS
;
A
#
# COMPACT_ATOMS: atom_id res chain seq x y z
N MET A 1 -14.75 3.83 24.94
CA MET A 1 -13.35 3.95 25.36
C MET A 1 -12.54 4.13 24.09
N SER A 2 -12.14 5.34 23.81
CA SER A 2 -11.38 5.75 22.65
C SER A 2 -9.97 5.15 22.72
N HIS A 3 -9.68 4.14 21.93
CA HIS A 3 -8.30 3.72 21.72
C HIS A 3 -7.70 4.68 20.69
N SER A 4 -6.99 5.68 21.21
CA SER A 4 -6.13 6.54 20.42
C SER A 4 -5.07 5.68 19.74
N TYR A 5 -5.01 5.77 18.42
CA TYR A 5 -3.90 5.30 17.59
C TYR A 5 -2.59 5.89 18.12
N ASP A 6 -1.66 5.06 18.59
CA ASP A 6 -0.33 5.49 19.01
C ASP A 6 0.64 5.36 17.82
N PRO A 7 1.00 6.46 17.16
CA PRO A 7 1.90 6.46 16.00
C PRO A 7 3.34 6.05 16.36
N ARG A 8 3.67 5.88 17.64
CA ARG A 8 5.02 5.56 18.11
C ARG A 8 5.44 4.10 17.90
N LEU A 9 4.52 3.20 17.58
CA LEU A 9 4.84 1.80 17.34
C LEU A 9 5.44 1.50 15.95
N HIS A 10 5.44 2.48 15.05
CA HIS A 10 5.99 2.33 13.69
C HIS A 10 7.29 3.11 13.45
N GLY A 11 7.78 3.84 14.45
CA GLY A 11 8.92 4.75 14.35
C GLY A 11 10.19 4.30 15.09
N GLN A 12 10.44 3.02 15.32
CA GLN A 12 11.76 2.59 15.78
C GLN A 12 12.74 2.68 14.61
N SER A 13 13.29 3.89 14.45
CA SER A 13 14.54 4.12 13.73
C SER A 13 15.61 3.29 14.42
N LEU A 14 16.25 2.39 13.69
CA LEU A 14 17.49 1.77 14.15
C LEU A 14 18.48 2.91 14.49
N PRO A 15 19.21 2.81 15.63
CA PRO A 15 20.08 3.89 16.05
C PRO A 15 21.14 4.15 14.99
N VAL A 16 21.37 5.44 14.70
CA VAL A 16 22.57 5.91 14.00
C VAL A 16 23.75 5.53 14.90
N LEU A 17 24.52 4.54 14.53
CA LEU A 17 25.77 4.20 15.22
C LEU A 17 26.75 5.35 15.00
N GLN A 18 26.90 6.23 15.99
CA GLN A 18 27.96 7.22 16.03
C GLN A 18 29.27 6.53 16.46
N PRO A 19 30.41 6.83 15.80
CA PRO A 19 31.70 6.33 16.26
C PRO A 19 32.07 6.99 17.60
N GLN A 20 32.52 6.20 18.56
CA GLN A 20 33.04 6.68 19.83
C GLN A 20 34.39 7.40 19.60
N PRO A 21 34.68 8.52 20.30
CA PRO A 21 35.95 9.19 20.19
C PRO A 21 37.05 8.36 20.88
N GLN A 22 38.04 7.96 20.12
CA GLN A 22 39.29 7.38 20.68
C GLN A 22 40.20 8.54 21.12
N SER A 23 40.68 8.40 22.37
CA SER A 23 41.57 9.31 23.04
C SER A 23 42.92 9.48 22.32
N SER A 24 43.31 10.73 22.11
CA SER A 24 44.61 11.15 21.62
C SER A 24 45.73 10.98 22.68
N SER A 25 46.80 10.34 22.33
CA SER A 25 48.17 10.74 22.72
C SER A 25 49.18 9.92 21.92
N LEU A 26 50.00 10.54 21.14
CA LEU A 26 51.46 10.52 21.13
C LEU A 26 51.98 11.19 19.83
N LEU A 27 52.67 12.28 20.03
CA LEU A 27 53.44 12.98 19.01
C LEU A 27 54.67 12.13 18.62
N GLY A 28 54.71 11.72 17.36
CA GLY A 28 55.88 11.19 16.70
C GLY A 28 55.98 11.85 15.31
N SER A 29 56.97 12.69 15.16
CA SER A 29 57.30 13.33 13.87
C SER A 29 58.07 12.33 13.00
N ASP A 30 57.37 11.64 12.12
CA ASP A 30 57.98 10.99 10.97
C ASP A 30 57.25 11.42 9.70
N ASN A 31 58.00 12.07 8.78
CA ASN A 31 57.58 12.37 7.42
C ASN A 31 57.37 11.08 6.62
N ALA A 32 56.35 10.34 6.97
CA ALA A 32 55.82 9.28 6.10
C ALA A 32 54.97 9.95 5.02
N VAL A 33 55.38 9.80 3.78
CA VAL A 33 54.53 10.08 2.59
C VAL A 33 53.23 9.34 2.81
N VAL A 34 52.19 10.08 3.19
CA VAL A 34 50.83 9.54 3.29
C VAL A 34 50.45 9.14 1.86
N ALA A 35 50.60 7.87 1.55
CA ALA A 35 50.05 7.29 0.34
C ALA A 35 48.56 7.65 0.31
N GLN A 36 48.17 8.53 -0.60
CA GLN A 36 46.76 8.83 -0.80
C GLN A 36 46.06 7.52 -1.07
N ALA A 37 45.11 7.17 -0.24
CA ALA A 37 44.25 6.01 -0.48
C ALA A 37 43.75 6.10 -1.96
N PRO A 38 43.81 5.01 -2.72
CA PRO A 38 43.42 5.03 -4.13
C PRO A 38 41.99 5.59 -4.22
N ALA A 39 41.82 6.56 -5.14
CA ALA A 39 40.52 7.18 -5.34
C ALA A 39 39.50 6.09 -5.65
N LEU A 40 38.38 6.09 -4.90
CA LEU A 40 37.31 5.10 -5.06
C LEU A 40 36.82 5.08 -6.52
N ASP A 41 36.95 3.97 -7.20
CA ASP A 41 36.44 3.81 -8.57
C ASP A 41 34.91 3.67 -8.51
N ARG A 42 34.22 4.77 -8.80
CA ARG A 42 32.74 4.87 -8.77
C ARG A 42 32.07 3.92 -9.77
N ALA A 43 32.72 3.62 -10.90
CA ALA A 43 32.19 2.68 -11.90
C ALA A 43 32.27 1.24 -11.37
N GLN A 44 33.38 0.91 -10.69
CA GLN A 44 33.54 -0.40 -10.03
C GLN A 44 32.52 -0.59 -8.92
N VAL A 45 32.27 0.42 -8.07
CA VAL A 45 31.24 0.38 -7.03
C VAL A 45 29.85 0.18 -7.65
N ALA A 46 29.53 0.89 -8.74
CA ALA A 46 28.24 0.75 -9.42
C ALA A 46 28.06 -0.63 -10.06
N ALA A 47 29.12 -1.21 -10.62
CA ALA A 47 29.08 -2.57 -11.17
C ALA A 47 28.89 -3.60 -10.08
N PHE A 48 29.61 -3.49 -8.97
CA PHE A 48 29.46 -4.34 -7.79
C PHE A 48 28.04 -4.26 -7.22
N LEU A 49 27.50 -3.04 -7.04
CA LEU A 49 26.12 -2.83 -6.58
C LEU A 49 25.11 -3.57 -7.43
N ARG A 50 25.22 -3.49 -8.77
CA ARG A 50 24.28 -4.18 -9.67
C ARG A 50 24.38 -5.71 -9.53
N THR A 51 25.60 -6.25 -9.43
CA THR A 51 25.83 -7.69 -9.28
C THR A 51 25.26 -8.20 -7.95
N GLU A 52 25.57 -7.53 -6.84
CA GLU A 52 25.09 -7.96 -5.54
C GLU A 52 23.59 -7.71 -5.36
N ALA A 53 23.05 -6.63 -5.94
CA ALA A 53 21.61 -6.39 -5.96
C ALA A 53 20.87 -7.53 -6.68
N ALA A 54 21.37 -7.96 -7.85
CA ALA A 54 20.77 -9.09 -8.58
C ALA A 54 20.82 -10.39 -7.76
N ALA A 55 21.94 -10.67 -7.09
CA ALA A 55 22.09 -11.84 -6.20
C ALA A 55 21.14 -11.80 -4.98
N LEU A 56 20.72 -10.60 -4.56
CA LEU A 56 19.74 -10.38 -3.48
C LEU A 56 18.29 -10.30 -3.98
N GLY A 57 18.01 -10.58 -5.25
CA GLY A 57 16.68 -10.45 -5.83
C GLY A 57 16.23 -9.00 -6.09
N LEU A 58 17.16 -8.04 -6.08
CA LEU A 58 16.95 -6.62 -6.38
C LEU A 58 17.39 -6.31 -7.82
N SER A 59 16.94 -7.13 -8.80
CA SER A 59 17.45 -7.14 -10.17
C SER A 59 17.17 -5.86 -10.97
N HIS A 60 16.13 -5.11 -10.61
CA HIS A 60 15.82 -3.82 -11.21
C HIS A 60 16.33 -2.71 -10.29
N LEU A 61 17.60 -2.32 -10.49
CA LEU A 61 18.26 -1.25 -9.75
C LEU A 61 18.70 -0.15 -10.70
N ALA A 62 18.35 1.08 -10.37
CA ALA A 62 18.84 2.30 -11.04
C ALA A 62 19.31 3.32 -10.02
N VAL A 63 20.08 4.31 -10.48
CA VAL A 63 20.68 5.33 -9.62
C VAL A 63 20.22 6.70 -10.05
N VAL A 64 19.90 7.57 -9.07
CA VAL A 64 19.62 8.98 -9.27
C VAL A 64 20.49 9.80 -8.30
N PRO A 65 20.96 11.02 -8.68
CA PRO A 65 21.65 11.89 -7.74
C PRO A 65 20.78 12.23 -6.54
N ALA A 66 21.35 12.28 -5.34
CA ALA A 66 20.66 12.77 -4.16
C ALA A 66 20.50 14.31 -4.25
N SER A 67 19.38 14.75 -4.77
CA SER A 67 19.06 16.17 -4.97
C SER A 67 17.57 16.42 -4.76
N ALA A 68 17.20 17.69 -4.70
CA ALA A 68 15.79 18.08 -4.58
C ALA A 68 14.95 17.52 -5.73
N VAL A 69 13.79 16.96 -5.38
CA VAL A 69 12.87 16.28 -6.30
C VAL A 69 11.90 17.28 -6.90
N ALA A 70 11.97 17.50 -8.21
CA ALA A 70 11.13 18.48 -8.91
C ALA A 70 9.62 18.23 -8.71
N GLN A 71 9.21 16.96 -8.62
CA GLN A 71 7.83 16.56 -8.41
C GLN A 71 7.25 16.94 -7.03
N HIS A 72 8.08 17.47 -6.11
CA HIS A 72 7.61 17.94 -4.81
C HIS A 72 6.56 19.07 -4.95
N THR A 73 6.69 19.95 -5.95
CA THR A 73 5.68 20.99 -6.23
C THR A 73 4.32 20.39 -6.57
N HIS A 74 4.29 19.34 -7.38
CA HIS A 74 3.04 18.62 -7.69
C HIS A 74 2.46 17.94 -6.44
N TYR A 75 3.31 17.38 -5.59
CA TYR A 75 2.89 16.78 -4.33
C TYR A 75 2.26 17.81 -3.39
N GLN A 76 2.86 19.00 -3.26
CA GLN A 76 2.30 20.10 -2.48
C GLN A 76 0.93 20.56 -3.03
N ALA A 77 0.81 20.72 -4.35
CA ALA A 77 -0.46 21.07 -4.98
C ALA A 77 -1.55 20.01 -4.74
N TRP A 78 -1.18 18.73 -4.79
CA TRP A 78 -2.08 17.61 -4.50
C TRP A 78 -2.57 17.62 -3.04
N LEU A 79 -1.67 17.91 -2.08
CA LEU A 79 -2.03 18.10 -0.67
C LEU A 79 -2.93 19.32 -0.46
N ALA A 80 -2.64 20.44 -1.13
CA ALA A 80 -3.42 21.67 -1.05
C ALA A 80 -4.84 21.50 -1.62
N ALA A 81 -5.05 20.57 -2.56
CA ALA A 81 -6.34 20.20 -3.09
C ALA A 81 -7.14 19.23 -2.18
N ASP A 82 -6.62 18.90 -1.01
CA ASP A 82 -7.20 17.96 -0.04
C ASP A 82 -7.41 16.54 -0.60
N TYR A 83 -6.65 16.14 -1.62
CA TYR A 83 -6.77 14.82 -2.22
C TYR A 83 -6.17 13.69 -1.37
N ALA A 84 -5.45 14.03 -0.31
CA ALA A 84 -4.89 13.07 0.64
C ALA A 84 -5.93 12.47 1.61
N GLY A 85 -7.07 13.14 1.81
CA GLY A 85 -8.06 12.73 2.81
C GLY A 85 -7.45 12.64 4.20
N GLU A 86 -7.78 11.58 4.94
CA GLU A 86 -7.34 11.38 6.35
C GLU A 86 -5.86 11.01 6.53
N MET A 87 -5.08 10.95 5.45
CA MET A 87 -3.64 10.61 5.52
C MET A 87 -2.79 11.81 6.02
N THR A 88 -3.06 12.27 7.23
CA THR A 88 -2.42 13.46 7.84
C THR A 88 -0.89 13.36 7.94
N TYR A 89 -0.33 12.14 7.99
CA TYR A 89 1.11 11.91 7.98
C TYR A 89 1.79 12.40 6.69
N LEU A 90 1.05 12.49 5.58
CA LEU A 90 1.57 13.05 4.33
C LEU A 90 1.81 14.56 4.44
N HIS A 91 0.94 15.28 5.14
CA HIS A 91 1.11 16.70 5.40
C HIS A 91 2.27 16.97 6.36
N ARG A 92 2.38 16.20 7.45
CA ARG A 92 3.43 16.36 8.47
C ARG A 92 4.83 16.24 7.88
N ASP A 93 5.05 15.27 6.99
CA ASP A 93 6.37 14.96 6.45
C ASP A 93 6.60 15.57 5.05
N CYS A 94 5.78 16.56 4.64
CA CYS A 94 5.82 17.14 3.30
C CYS A 94 7.19 17.74 2.95
N GLU A 95 7.75 18.57 3.82
CA GLU A 95 9.03 19.23 3.55
C GLU A 95 10.20 18.23 3.49
N GLN A 96 10.16 17.16 4.30
CA GLN A 96 11.21 16.13 4.26
C GLN A 96 11.24 15.39 2.92
N ARG A 97 10.08 15.26 2.25
CA ARG A 97 9.97 14.60 0.93
C ARG A 97 10.57 15.40 -0.23
N LYS A 98 10.94 16.65 0.04
CA LYS A 98 11.53 17.55 -0.96
C LYS A 98 12.91 17.09 -1.42
N ASP A 99 13.73 16.58 -0.51
CA ASP A 99 15.13 16.27 -0.79
C ASP A 99 15.61 15.08 0.05
N PRO A 100 16.09 13.99 -0.57
CA PRO A 100 16.61 12.84 0.16
C PRO A 100 17.73 13.18 1.16
N ARG A 101 18.47 14.27 0.93
CA ARG A 101 19.55 14.75 1.84
C ARG A 101 19.00 15.22 3.19
N LEU A 102 17.70 15.48 3.32
CA LEU A 102 17.07 15.73 4.62
C LEU A 102 16.97 14.47 5.48
N LEU A 103 17.11 13.27 4.89
CA LEU A 103 17.14 12.00 5.60
C LEU A 103 18.58 11.49 5.84
N LEU A 104 19.53 11.86 4.98
CA LEU A 104 20.96 11.57 5.10
C LEU A 104 21.72 12.74 4.46
N ALA A 105 22.29 13.62 5.28
CA ALA A 105 22.91 14.88 4.83
C ALA A 105 24.07 14.67 3.84
N GLU A 106 24.82 13.59 4.04
CA GLU A 106 25.97 13.22 3.21
C GLU A 106 25.58 12.50 1.92
N ALA A 107 24.30 12.19 1.69
CA ALA A 107 23.87 11.45 0.52
C ALA A 107 24.30 12.15 -0.79
N ARG A 108 24.88 11.38 -1.69
CA ARG A 108 25.28 11.79 -3.05
C ARG A 108 24.47 11.06 -4.12
N SER A 109 24.09 9.83 -3.84
CA SER A 109 23.26 9.01 -4.74
C SER A 109 22.15 8.33 -3.99
N VAL A 110 21.04 8.11 -4.69
CA VAL A 110 19.95 7.24 -4.28
C VAL A 110 19.91 6.06 -5.26
N CYS A 111 20.18 4.85 -4.77
CA CYS A 111 19.92 3.63 -5.50
C CYS A 111 18.44 3.28 -5.31
N VAL A 112 17.67 3.23 -6.38
CA VAL A 112 16.25 2.87 -6.36
C VAL A 112 16.08 1.48 -6.92
N VAL A 113 15.31 0.64 -6.23
CA VAL A 113 15.00 -0.72 -6.69
C VAL A 113 13.51 -0.90 -6.91
N ALA A 114 13.15 -1.77 -7.87
CA ALA A 114 11.80 -2.27 -8.06
C ALA A 114 11.84 -3.80 -8.03
N VAL A 115 10.97 -4.40 -7.21
CA VAL A 115 10.85 -5.86 -7.09
C VAL A 115 9.41 -6.25 -7.41
N SER A 116 9.24 -7.14 -8.39
CA SER A 116 7.92 -7.61 -8.79
C SER A 116 7.31 -8.53 -7.74
N TYR A 117 6.08 -8.22 -7.33
CA TYR A 117 5.27 -9.05 -6.46
C TYR A 117 4.16 -9.81 -7.21
N TYR A 118 4.17 -9.76 -8.52
CA TYR A 118 3.12 -10.39 -9.31
C TYR A 118 3.14 -11.91 -9.17
N HIS A 119 2.00 -12.48 -8.81
CA HIS A 119 1.71 -13.89 -8.94
C HIS A 119 0.27 -14.03 -9.49
N PRO A 120 0.01 -14.99 -10.39
CA PRO A 120 -1.32 -15.20 -10.92
C PRO A 120 -2.31 -15.56 -9.79
N ASP A 121 -3.58 -15.24 -10.00
CA ASP A 121 -4.62 -15.65 -9.07
C ASP A 121 -4.77 -17.17 -9.09
N PRO A 122 -4.97 -17.80 -7.92
CA PRO A 122 -5.28 -19.22 -7.87
C PRO A 122 -6.64 -19.50 -8.51
N VAL A 123 -6.79 -20.68 -9.07
CA VAL A 123 -8.10 -21.22 -9.38
C VAL A 123 -8.77 -21.58 -8.06
N VAL A 124 -9.94 -21.01 -7.81
CA VAL A 124 -10.74 -21.27 -6.59
C VAL A 124 -12.11 -21.79 -6.99
N ASP A 125 -12.69 -22.60 -6.13
CA ASP A 125 -14.07 -23.06 -6.29
C ASP A 125 -15.06 -21.89 -6.22
N GLU A 126 -16.28 -22.10 -6.72
CA GLU A 126 -17.39 -21.16 -6.61
C GLU A 126 -17.63 -20.76 -5.15
N GLY A 127 -18.00 -19.51 -4.92
CA GLY A 127 -18.30 -18.97 -3.60
C GLY A 127 -18.09 -17.46 -3.50
N LEU A 128 -18.45 -16.92 -2.35
CA LEU A 128 -18.28 -15.50 -2.07
C LEU A 128 -16.84 -15.18 -1.72
N ARG A 129 -16.11 -14.63 -2.67
CA ARG A 129 -14.69 -14.34 -2.53
C ARG A 129 -14.41 -12.85 -2.41
N GLY A 130 -13.64 -12.47 -1.38
CA GLY A 130 -13.08 -11.13 -1.24
C GLY A 130 -11.84 -10.97 -2.11
N GLN A 131 -11.60 -9.75 -2.61
CA GLN A 131 -10.39 -9.42 -3.33
C GLN A 131 -9.43 -8.65 -2.42
N ILE A 132 -8.17 -9.09 -2.40
CA ILE A 132 -7.06 -8.39 -1.76
C ILE A 132 -6.07 -7.97 -2.85
N ALA A 133 -5.62 -6.73 -2.84
CA ALA A 133 -4.58 -6.27 -3.77
C ALA A 133 -3.32 -7.14 -3.66
N ARG A 134 -2.71 -7.48 -4.80
CA ARG A 134 -1.63 -8.49 -4.89
C ARG A 134 -0.48 -8.23 -3.94
N TYR A 135 -0.09 -6.95 -3.77
CA TYR A 135 1.03 -6.59 -2.89
C TYR A 135 0.81 -6.95 -1.41
N ALA A 136 -0.45 -7.07 -0.98
CA ALA A 136 -0.82 -7.32 0.41
C ALA A 136 -1.06 -8.80 0.74
N ARG A 137 -0.94 -9.70 -0.25
CA ARG A 137 -1.27 -11.13 -0.12
C ARG A 137 -0.16 -11.98 0.48
N ALA A 138 1.06 -11.46 0.50
CA ALA A 138 2.28 -12.17 0.85
C ALA A 138 2.94 -11.59 2.10
N GLU A 139 4.18 -12.03 2.33
CA GLU A 139 5.07 -11.44 3.34
C GLU A 139 5.20 -9.94 3.15
N ASP A 140 5.30 -9.20 4.25
CA ASP A 140 5.39 -7.75 4.27
C ASP A 140 6.63 -7.25 3.51
N TYR A 141 6.42 -6.59 2.37
CA TYR A 141 7.49 -6.07 1.52
C TYR A 141 8.42 -5.09 2.24
N HIS A 142 7.94 -4.38 3.25
CA HIS A 142 8.78 -3.51 4.06
C HIS A 142 9.90 -4.30 4.75
N LEU A 143 9.61 -5.52 5.23
CA LEU A 143 10.57 -6.36 5.90
C LEU A 143 11.57 -6.95 4.89
N ILE A 144 11.08 -7.43 3.75
CA ILE A 144 11.89 -8.03 2.70
C ILE A 144 12.86 -6.99 2.13
N LEU A 145 12.37 -5.84 1.68
CA LEU A 145 13.21 -4.82 1.05
C LEU A 145 14.18 -4.18 2.04
N LYS A 146 13.75 -3.86 3.27
CA LYS A 146 14.67 -3.34 4.31
C LYS A 146 15.82 -4.30 4.58
N ARG A 147 15.55 -5.60 4.69
CA ARG A 147 16.58 -6.62 4.88
C ARG A 147 17.55 -6.69 3.69
N ARG A 148 17.02 -6.80 2.47
CA ARG A 148 17.84 -6.94 1.24
C ARG A 148 18.68 -5.69 0.96
N LEU A 149 18.11 -4.49 1.09
CA LEU A 149 18.82 -3.22 0.91
C LEU A 149 19.88 -3.00 1.99
N GLY A 150 19.59 -3.38 3.24
CA GLY A 150 20.58 -3.36 4.31
C GLY A 150 21.76 -4.31 4.03
N GLN A 151 21.48 -5.54 3.58
CA GLN A 151 22.51 -6.49 3.16
C GLN A 151 23.35 -5.96 2.00
N LEU A 152 22.72 -5.31 1.02
CA LEU A 152 23.41 -4.68 -0.11
C LEU A 152 24.37 -3.59 0.37
N ALA A 153 23.91 -2.70 1.27
CA ALA A 153 24.75 -1.66 1.84
C ALA A 153 25.97 -2.21 2.59
N GLU A 154 25.78 -3.24 3.42
CA GLU A 154 26.88 -3.86 4.17
C GLU A 154 27.88 -4.58 3.24
N LYS A 155 27.42 -5.19 2.15
CA LYS A 155 28.30 -5.78 1.15
C LYS A 155 29.19 -4.73 0.47
N VAL A 156 28.63 -3.55 0.13
CA VAL A 156 29.39 -2.44 -0.44
C VAL A 156 30.45 -1.93 0.56
N ARG A 157 30.05 -1.76 1.82
CA ARG A 157 30.97 -1.31 2.88
C ARG A 157 32.15 -2.29 3.04
N ALA A 158 31.85 -3.57 3.07
CA ALA A 158 32.89 -4.61 3.22
C ALA A 158 33.81 -4.72 2.00
N ALA A 159 33.27 -4.65 0.77
CA ALA A 159 34.04 -4.84 -0.44
C ALA A 159 35.02 -3.69 -0.75
N PHE A 160 34.67 -2.49 -0.30
CA PHE A 160 35.48 -1.29 -0.56
C PHE A 160 36.11 -0.67 0.69
N ASP A 161 36.07 -1.40 1.82
CA ASP A 161 36.58 -0.98 3.13
C ASP A 161 36.08 0.43 3.52
N LEU A 162 34.77 0.66 3.36
CA LEU A 162 34.16 1.95 3.57
C LEU A 162 33.38 2.00 4.90
N SER A 163 33.76 2.91 5.78
CA SER A 163 32.98 3.25 6.98
C SER A 163 32.02 4.41 6.65
N LEU A 164 31.02 4.14 5.80
CA LEU A 164 30.09 5.16 5.32
C LEU A 164 28.70 5.00 5.96
N PRO A 165 28.03 6.10 6.35
CA PRO A 165 26.64 6.03 6.72
C PRO A 165 25.78 5.70 5.48
N TYR A 166 24.66 5.03 5.70
CA TYR A 166 23.67 4.80 4.68
C TYR A 166 22.25 4.87 5.26
N ARG A 167 21.26 5.09 4.41
CA ARG A 167 19.85 5.07 4.80
C ARG A 167 19.06 4.20 3.85
N VAL A 168 18.32 3.22 4.41
CA VAL A 168 17.33 2.43 3.69
C VAL A 168 15.96 3.08 3.87
N CYS A 169 15.26 3.30 2.77
CA CYS A 169 13.90 3.80 2.71
C CYS A 169 13.01 2.77 2.00
N VAL A 170 11.84 2.50 2.56
CA VAL A 170 10.81 1.64 1.97
C VAL A 170 9.47 2.17 2.48
N ASP A 171 8.64 2.72 1.60
CA ASP A 171 7.27 3.22 1.82
C ASP A 171 7.12 4.21 2.99
N SER A 172 7.41 3.79 4.20
CA SER A 172 7.19 4.58 5.42
C SER A 172 8.19 5.74 5.62
N ALA A 173 9.23 5.86 4.79
CA ALA A 173 10.16 6.97 4.83
C ALA A 173 9.61 8.19 4.09
N ALA A 174 10.06 9.39 4.50
CA ALA A 174 9.64 10.65 3.87
C ALA A 174 10.39 10.90 2.55
N VAL A 175 10.18 10.05 1.55
CA VAL A 175 10.71 10.18 0.19
C VAL A 175 9.59 10.10 -0.85
N LEU A 176 9.81 10.70 -2.01
CA LEU A 176 8.92 10.57 -3.17
C LEU A 176 9.42 9.41 -4.06
N GLU A 177 9.22 8.17 -3.60
CA GLU A 177 9.77 6.94 -4.21
C GLU A 177 9.52 6.86 -5.71
N ARG A 178 8.27 7.06 -6.16
CA ARG A 178 7.90 6.99 -7.59
C ARG A 178 8.58 8.06 -8.42
N ALA A 179 8.79 9.26 -7.87
CA ALA A 179 9.48 10.34 -8.55
C ALA A 179 10.98 10.04 -8.69
N LEU A 180 11.62 9.54 -7.62
CA LEU A 180 13.01 9.09 -7.65
C LEU A 180 13.20 7.94 -8.65
N ALA A 181 12.30 6.95 -8.64
CA ALA A 181 12.32 5.82 -9.56
C ALA A 181 12.18 6.26 -11.03
N ALA A 182 11.28 7.18 -11.33
CA ALA A 182 11.12 7.71 -12.68
C ALA A 182 12.35 8.51 -13.13
N SER A 183 12.93 9.31 -12.23
CA SER A 183 14.13 10.10 -12.52
C SER A 183 15.40 9.25 -12.64
N SER A 184 15.44 8.05 -12.04
CA SER A 184 16.58 7.14 -12.12
C SER A 184 16.65 6.32 -13.42
N GLY A 185 15.60 6.36 -14.24
CA GLY A 185 15.50 5.51 -15.43
C GLY A 185 14.95 4.10 -15.16
N LEU A 186 14.50 3.81 -13.92
CA LEU A 186 13.92 2.52 -13.56
C LEU A 186 12.58 2.27 -14.27
N GLY A 187 11.85 3.33 -14.57
CA GLY A 187 10.60 3.30 -15.28
C GLY A 187 10.04 4.71 -15.51
N PHE A 188 8.77 4.80 -15.80
CA PHE A 188 8.05 6.07 -15.95
C PHE A 188 6.77 6.06 -15.14
N GLN A 189 6.29 7.21 -14.74
CA GLN A 189 5.00 7.33 -14.06
C GLN A 189 3.88 7.14 -15.08
N GLY A 190 2.98 6.18 -14.83
CA GLY A 190 1.78 5.96 -15.61
C GLY A 190 0.66 6.95 -15.28
N LYS A 191 -0.36 7.08 -16.15
CA LYS A 191 -1.53 7.91 -15.91
C LYS A 191 -2.30 7.47 -14.65
N ASN A 192 -2.18 6.20 -14.23
CA ASN A 192 -2.68 5.68 -12.96
C ASN A 192 -1.84 6.05 -11.73
N THR A 193 -0.89 6.97 -11.89
CA THR A 193 0.04 7.44 -10.86
C THR A 193 1.08 6.42 -10.35
N LEU A 194 1.08 5.20 -10.84
CA LEU A 194 2.04 4.16 -10.46
C LEU A 194 3.31 4.23 -11.32
N LEU A 195 4.41 3.68 -10.80
CA LEU A 195 5.59 3.44 -11.63
C LEU A 195 5.32 2.26 -12.59
N ILE A 196 5.66 2.44 -13.86
CA ILE A 196 5.64 1.37 -14.87
C ILE A 196 7.09 1.11 -15.29
N THR A 197 7.61 -0.05 -14.92
CA THR A 197 8.97 -0.50 -15.30
C THR A 197 8.87 -1.27 -16.61
N PRO A 198 9.54 -0.84 -17.68
CA PRO A 198 9.49 -1.53 -18.97
C PRO A 198 9.88 -3.01 -18.87
N GLY A 199 9.07 -3.90 -19.43
CA GLY A 199 9.26 -5.36 -19.36
C GLY A 199 8.85 -6.03 -18.04
N VAL A 200 8.50 -5.23 -17.00
CA VAL A 200 8.08 -5.71 -15.67
C VAL A 200 6.65 -5.28 -15.34
N GLY A 201 6.22 -4.11 -15.83
CA GLY A 201 4.91 -3.54 -15.52
C GLY A 201 4.89 -2.72 -14.24
N SER A 202 3.71 -2.63 -13.60
CA SER A 202 3.50 -1.82 -12.40
C SER A 202 3.31 -2.64 -11.10
N TYR A 203 3.28 -3.96 -11.19
CA TYR A 203 3.18 -4.83 -10.01
C TYR A 203 4.53 -4.93 -9.30
N THR A 204 5.08 -3.78 -8.88
CA THR A 204 6.37 -3.68 -8.22
C THR A 204 6.28 -2.88 -6.93
N VAL A 205 6.99 -3.34 -5.89
CA VAL A 205 7.30 -2.56 -4.69
C VAL A 205 8.64 -1.86 -4.87
N LEU A 206 8.75 -0.66 -4.31
CA LEU A 206 9.93 0.19 -4.42
C LEU A 206 10.71 0.23 -3.11
N GLY A 207 11.98 0.55 -3.21
CA GLY A 207 12.82 0.85 -2.06
C GLY A 207 14.07 1.59 -2.48
N GLU A 208 14.62 2.38 -1.57
CA GLU A 208 15.77 3.23 -1.81
C GLU A 208 16.89 2.95 -0.83
N LEU A 209 18.11 3.04 -1.34
CA LEU A 209 19.35 3.06 -0.57
C LEU A 209 20.08 4.37 -0.85
N LEU A 210 20.11 5.25 0.15
CA LEU A 210 20.86 6.50 0.10
C LEU A 210 22.32 6.22 0.49
N LEU A 211 23.25 6.68 -0.35
CA LEU A 211 24.69 6.49 -0.17
C LEU A 211 25.43 7.82 -0.30
N PRO A 212 26.49 8.05 0.51
CA PRO A 212 27.36 9.22 0.40
C PRO A 212 28.45 9.05 -0.69
N ILE A 213 28.17 8.21 -1.67
CA ILE A 213 29.03 7.94 -2.84
C ILE A 213 28.34 8.49 -4.06
N GLU A 214 29.03 9.28 -4.86
CA GLU A 214 28.52 9.71 -6.17
C GLU A 214 28.67 8.56 -7.18
N LEU A 215 27.56 8.04 -7.63
CA LEU A 215 27.49 6.93 -8.58
C LEU A 215 26.98 7.40 -9.94
N PRO A 216 27.34 6.72 -11.05
CA PRO A 216 26.78 7.01 -12.36
C PRO A 216 25.25 6.91 -12.34
N ALA A 217 24.58 8.02 -12.67
CA ALA A 217 23.11 8.09 -12.71
C ALA A 217 22.55 7.44 -13.97
N GLY A 218 21.34 6.93 -13.87
CA GLY A 218 20.54 6.49 -15.03
C GLY A 218 19.85 7.68 -15.72
N GLU A 219 19.36 7.46 -16.92
CA GLU A 219 18.62 8.45 -17.71
C GLU A 219 17.11 8.18 -17.59
N PRO A 220 16.28 9.22 -17.38
CA PRO A 220 14.83 9.08 -17.26
C PRO A 220 14.21 8.41 -18.49
N VAL A 221 13.29 7.47 -18.27
CA VAL A 221 12.49 6.86 -19.33
C VAL A 221 11.32 7.77 -19.68
N GLN A 222 11.13 8.05 -20.96
CA GLN A 222 10.00 8.86 -21.42
C GLN A 222 8.67 8.17 -21.15
N PRO A 223 7.63 8.91 -20.70
CA PRO A 223 6.28 8.36 -20.53
C PRO A 223 5.73 7.76 -21.82
N ARG A 224 5.13 6.58 -21.73
CA ARG A 224 4.65 5.82 -22.90
C ARG A 224 3.16 5.48 -22.85
N CYS A 225 2.37 6.15 -22.03
CA CYS A 225 0.92 5.94 -22.00
C CYS A 225 0.21 6.49 -23.27
N GLY A 226 0.78 7.53 -23.91
CA GLY A 226 0.20 8.13 -25.10
C GLY A 226 -1.28 8.50 -24.90
N SER A 227 -2.16 8.10 -25.84
CA SER A 227 -3.61 8.33 -25.78
C SER A 227 -4.38 7.31 -24.93
N CYS A 228 -3.72 6.29 -24.36
CA CYS A 228 -4.39 5.27 -23.56
C CYS A 228 -5.01 5.87 -22.30
N ARG A 229 -6.25 5.46 -22.00
CA ARG A 229 -7.04 5.91 -20.82
C ARG A 229 -7.65 4.72 -20.04
N LEU A 230 -7.31 3.49 -20.35
CA LEU A 230 -7.95 2.29 -19.77
C LEU A 230 -7.99 2.31 -18.23
N CYS A 231 -6.94 2.79 -17.57
CA CYS A 231 -6.90 2.86 -16.11
C CYS A 231 -7.87 3.91 -15.54
N LEU A 232 -8.12 5.02 -16.25
CA LEU A 232 -9.09 6.03 -15.85
C LEU A 232 -10.51 5.49 -16.05
N ASP A 233 -10.76 4.87 -17.20
CA ASP A 233 -12.08 4.40 -17.62
C ASP A 233 -12.57 3.22 -16.76
N VAL A 234 -11.67 2.34 -16.28
CA VAL A 234 -12.02 1.19 -15.45
C VAL A 234 -12.28 1.57 -13.99
N CYS A 235 -11.85 2.75 -13.53
CA CYS A 235 -11.97 3.15 -12.14
C CYS A 235 -13.44 3.42 -11.77
N PRO A 236 -14.13 2.53 -11.02
CA PRO A 236 -15.58 2.63 -10.83
C PRO A 236 -15.96 3.84 -9.99
N THR A 237 -15.06 4.31 -9.14
CA THR A 237 -15.27 5.48 -8.27
C THR A 237 -14.83 6.79 -8.92
N GLY A 238 -14.19 6.74 -10.10
CA GLY A 238 -13.60 7.90 -10.76
C GLY A 238 -12.52 8.57 -9.91
N ALA A 239 -11.75 7.78 -9.12
CA ALA A 239 -10.67 8.29 -8.29
C ALA A 239 -9.51 8.85 -9.12
N LEU A 240 -9.26 8.31 -10.33
CA LEU A 240 -8.34 8.89 -11.30
C LEU A 240 -9.06 10.00 -12.04
N ILE A 241 -8.93 11.23 -11.53
CA ILE A 241 -9.72 12.40 -11.98
C ILE A 241 -9.20 12.99 -13.28
N ASP A 242 -7.90 12.79 -13.57
CA ASP A 242 -7.26 13.18 -14.82
C ASP A 242 -5.96 12.36 -15.01
N ASP A 243 -5.28 12.54 -16.13
CA ASP A 243 -3.96 11.97 -16.39
C ASP A 243 -3.00 12.35 -15.24
N TYR A 244 -2.41 11.34 -14.60
CA TYR A 244 -1.46 11.50 -13.48
C TYR A 244 -2.04 12.14 -12.21
N GLN A 245 -3.36 12.25 -12.07
CA GLN A 245 -4.03 12.83 -10.92
C GLN A 245 -4.99 11.84 -10.25
N LEU A 246 -4.84 11.71 -8.94
CA LEU A 246 -5.64 10.82 -8.10
C LEU A 246 -6.27 11.61 -6.94
N ASP A 247 -7.59 11.56 -6.81
CA ASP A 247 -8.27 11.90 -5.55
C ASP A 247 -8.35 10.64 -4.67
N ALA A 248 -7.49 10.59 -3.65
CA ALA A 248 -7.43 9.40 -2.78
C ALA A 248 -8.74 9.16 -2.04
N ARG A 249 -9.51 10.18 -1.71
CA ARG A 249 -10.80 10.07 -0.99
C ARG A 249 -11.82 9.17 -1.70
N ARG A 250 -11.67 9.00 -3.02
CA ARG A 250 -12.49 8.15 -3.86
C ARG A 250 -11.83 6.81 -4.19
N CYS A 251 -10.52 6.67 -3.98
CA CYS A 251 -9.78 5.46 -4.32
C CYS A 251 -10.17 4.28 -3.42
N ILE A 252 -10.54 3.15 -4.02
CA ILE A 252 -10.89 1.93 -3.27
C ILE A 252 -9.75 1.50 -2.34
N SER A 253 -8.50 1.65 -2.77
CA SER A 253 -7.35 1.34 -1.93
C SER A 253 -7.31 2.21 -0.67
N TYR A 254 -7.53 3.51 -0.80
CA TYR A 254 -7.65 4.42 0.34
C TYR A 254 -8.83 4.05 1.25
N LEU A 255 -10.02 3.86 0.68
CA LEU A 255 -11.22 3.55 1.44
C LEU A 255 -11.11 2.26 2.25
N THR A 256 -10.38 1.27 1.72
CA THR A 256 -10.25 -0.04 2.35
C THR A 256 -9.06 -0.16 3.30
N ILE A 257 -8.07 0.76 3.23
CA ILE A 257 -6.83 0.67 4.02
C ILE A 257 -6.66 1.87 4.96
N GLU A 258 -6.80 3.09 4.44
CA GLU A 258 -6.43 4.32 5.16
C GLU A 258 -7.61 4.98 5.87
N TYR A 259 -8.80 4.92 5.26
CA TYR A 259 -9.99 5.58 5.78
C TYR A 259 -10.55 4.84 7.00
N PRO A 260 -10.60 5.47 8.19
CA PRO A 260 -11.01 4.78 9.41
C PRO A 260 -12.53 4.77 9.65
N GLY A 261 -13.28 5.63 8.94
CA GLY A 261 -14.69 5.93 9.22
C GLY A 261 -15.70 5.05 8.50
N ILE A 262 -16.94 5.49 8.53
CA ILE A 262 -18.06 4.90 7.78
C ILE A 262 -17.89 5.25 6.30
N ILE A 263 -17.73 4.22 5.45
CA ILE A 263 -17.57 4.44 4.00
C ILE A 263 -18.83 5.13 3.47
N PRO A 264 -18.69 6.23 2.70
CA PRO A 264 -19.84 6.94 2.14
C PRO A 264 -20.77 6.01 1.34
N PRO A 265 -22.07 6.01 1.57
CA PRO A 265 -23.03 5.09 0.92
C PRO A 265 -22.91 5.04 -0.60
N ALA A 266 -22.68 6.21 -1.24
CA ALA A 266 -22.55 6.33 -2.70
C ALA A 266 -21.31 5.59 -3.27
N LEU A 267 -20.31 5.25 -2.44
CA LEU A 267 -19.11 4.56 -2.89
C LEU A 267 -19.15 3.05 -2.63
N ARG A 268 -20.01 2.56 -1.71
CA ARG A 268 -19.99 1.16 -1.25
C ARG A 268 -20.26 0.16 -2.38
N SER A 269 -21.25 0.41 -3.23
CA SER A 269 -21.54 -0.46 -4.38
C SER A 269 -20.41 -0.47 -5.41
N LEU A 270 -19.67 0.63 -5.55
CA LEU A 270 -18.57 0.78 -6.49
C LEU A 270 -17.29 0.05 -6.04
N ILE A 271 -17.19 -0.29 -4.75
CA ILE A 271 -16.05 -1.05 -4.21
C ILE A 271 -16.07 -2.51 -4.71
N GLY A 272 -17.26 -3.04 -5.03
CA GLY A 272 -17.40 -4.45 -5.40
C GLY A 272 -16.99 -5.37 -4.25
N THR A 273 -16.15 -6.36 -4.54
CA THR A 273 -15.66 -7.32 -3.54
C THR A 273 -14.23 -7.04 -3.04
N TRP A 274 -13.68 -5.85 -3.30
CA TRP A 274 -12.38 -5.45 -2.76
C TRP A 274 -12.47 -5.20 -1.25
N ILE A 275 -11.67 -5.97 -0.49
CA ILE A 275 -11.63 -5.87 0.98
C ILE A 275 -10.34 -5.23 1.50
N VAL A 276 -9.24 -5.28 0.72
CA VAL A 276 -7.96 -4.62 1.03
C VAL A 276 -7.30 -4.17 -0.26
N GLY A 277 -7.14 -2.87 -0.44
CA GLY A 277 -6.52 -2.33 -1.66
C GLY A 277 -7.39 -2.54 -2.91
N CYS A 278 -6.80 -2.25 -4.07
CA CYS A 278 -7.48 -2.41 -5.37
C CYS A 278 -6.44 -2.45 -6.49
N ASP A 279 -6.56 -3.41 -7.41
CA ASP A 279 -5.65 -3.54 -8.56
C ASP A 279 -6.31 -3.22 -9.90
N LEU A 280 -7.54 -2.70 -9.97
CA LEU A 280 -8.29 -2.51 -11.21
C LEU A 280 -7.52 -1.71 -12.27
N CYS A 281 -6.92 -0.58 -11.89
CA CYS A 281 -6.13 0.25 -12.80
C CYS A 281 -4.83 -0.42 -13.28
N GLN A 282 -4.33 -1.42 -12.54
CA GLN A 282 -3.18 -2.24 -12.91
C GLN A 282 -3.59 -3.41 -13.81
N GLN A 283 -4.72 -4.04 -13.52
CA GLN A 283 -5.22 -5.21 -14.26
C GLN A 283 -5.49 -4.89 -15.73
N VAL A 284 -5.99 -3.69 -16.04
CA VAL A 284 -6.29 -3.26 -17.41
C VAL A 284 -5.08 -2.66 -18.14
N CYS A 285 -3.97 -2.43 -17.42
CA CYS A 285 -2.81 -1.77 -18.02
C CYS A 285 -2.10 -2.68 -19.02
N PRO A 286 -1.91 -2.26 -20.29
CA PRO A 286 -1.24 -3.08 -21.30
C PRO A 286 0.19 -3.49 -20.90
N TYR A 287 0.87 -2.70 -20.08
CA TYR A 287 2.20 -3.04 -19.55
C TYR A 287 2.18 -4.21 -18.57
N ASN A 288 1.00 -4.61 -18.09
CA ASN A 288 0.81 -5.76 -17.24
C ASN A 288 0.24 -7.00 -17.97
N ALA A 289 0.00 -6.92 -19.28
CA ALA A 289 -0.63 -8.01 -20.04
C ALA A 289 0.23 -9.29 -20.13
N THR A 290 1.55 -9.18 -20.05
CA THR A 290 2.50 -10.30 -20.21
C THR A 290 3.33 -10.51 -18.94
N GLN A 291 2.70 -10.46 -17.77
CA GLN A 291 3.39 -10.62 -16.50
C GLN A 291 3.93 -12.05 -16.32
N ARG A 292 5.14 -12.13 -15.78
CA ARG A 292 5.74 -13.37 -15.29
C ARG A 292 5.66 -13.39 -13.76
N PRO A 293 5.64 -14.59 -13.13
CA PRO A 293 5.74 -14.67 -11.68
C PRO A 293 6.92 -13.84 -11.18
N GLY A 294 6.66 -13.05 -10.15
CA GLY A 294 7.62 -12.16 -9.51
C GLY A 294 8.54 -12.90 -8.55
N ASP A 295 9.04 -12.16 -7.57
CA ASP A 295 9.95 -12.69 -6.57
C ASP A 295 9.24 -13.75 -5.68
N PRO A 296 9.86 -14.92 -5.44
CA PRO A 296 9.25 -16.01 -4.66
C PRO A 296 8.88 -15.64 -3.23
N GLU A 297 9.54 -14.67 -2.59
CA GLU A 297 9.16 -14.20 -1.25
C GLU A 297 7.80 -13.49 -1.24
N PHE A 298 7.26 -13.13 -2.42
CA PHE A 298 5.92 -12.55 -2.58
C PHE A 298 4.86 -13.56 -3.02
N LEU A 299 5.13 -14.86 -2.91
CA LEU A 299 4.07 -15.87 -3.07
C LEU A 299 2.94 -15.59 -2.07
N PRO A 300 1.67 -15.53 -2.54
CA PRO A 300 0.53 -15.32 -1.67
C PRO A 300 0.45 -16.37 -0.57
N HIS A 301 0.21 -15.94 0.67
CA HIS A 301 -0.14 -16.87 1.74
C HIS A 301 -1.47 -17.58 1.43
N THR A 302 -1.62 -18.79 1.93
CA THR A 302 -2.88 -19.54 1.81
C THR A 302 -4.05 -18.68 2.30
N ASN A 303 -5.13 -18.63 1.53
CA ASN A 303 -6.35 -17.85 1.80
C ASN A 303 -6.18 -16.31 1.75
N HIS A 304 -5.09 -15.77 1.19
CA HIS A 304 -4.92 -14.32 1.04
C HIS A 304 -5.21 -13.81 -0.37
N ALA A 305 -5.18 -14.65 -1.39
CA ALA A 305 -5.47 -14.19 -2.74
C ALA A 305 -6.96 -13.87 -2.94
N LEU A 306 -7.82 -14.84 -2.64
CA LEU A 306 -9.27 -14.75 -2.79
C LEU A 306 -9.95 -15.40 -1.56
N PRO A 307 -9.90 -14.77 -0.37
CA PRO A 307 -10.45 -15.34 0.85
C PRO A 307 -11.97 -15.46 0.80
N ASP A 308 -12.50 -16.44 1.49
CA ASP A 308 -13.93 -16.61 1.69
C ASP A 308 -14.47 -15.49 2.59
N LEU A 309 -15.49 -14.76 2.11
CA LEU A 309 -16.07 -13.62 2.83
C LEU A 309 -16.83 -14.02 4.10
N LEU A 310 -17.54 -15.16 4.09
CA LEU A 310 -18.26 -15.63 5.27
C LEU A 310 -17.30 -16.09 6.36
N TRP A 311 -16.20 -16.75 5.99
CA TRP A 311 -15.14 -17.08 6.93
C TRP A 311 -14.50 -15.82 7.53
N LEU A 312 -14.22 -14.80 6.71
CA LEU A 312 -13.67 -13.52 7.19
C LEU A 312 -14.63 -12.82 8.15
N LEU A 313 -15.93 -12.82 7.86
CA LEU A 313 -16.94 -12.20 8.70
C LEU A 313 -16.97 -12.79 10.12
N GLN A 314 -16.54 -14.04 10.28
CA GLN A 314 -16.50 -14.74 11.56
C GLN A 314 -15.18 -14.62 12.31
N LEU A 315 -14.18 -13.90 11.77
CA LEU A 315 -12.86 -13.79 12.41
C LEU A 315 -12.93 -13.16 13.80
N GLY A 316 -12.60 -13.94 14.81
CA GLY A 316 -12.31 -13.41 16.16
C GLY A 316 -10.96 -12.67 16.20
N ALA A 317 -10.72 -11.91 17.27
CA ALA A 317 -9.52 -11.10 17.42
C ALA A 317 -8.20 -11.89 17.27
N ALA A 318 -8.14 -13.13 17.77
CA ALA A 318 -6.94 -13.96 17.65
C ALA A 318 -6.72 -14.48 16.22
N GLN A 319 -7.80 -14.82 15.52
CA GLN A 319 -7.75 -15.27 14.12
C GLN A 319 -7.37 -14.12 13.21
N PHE A 320 -7.95 -12.92 13.42
CA PHE A 320 -7.58 -11.69 12.71
C PHE A 320 -6.07 -11.41 12.84
N ARG A 321 -5.52 -11.39 14.09
CA ARG A 321 -4.08 -11.17 14.29
C ARG A 321 -3.21 -12.19 13.55
N ARG A 322 -3.64 -13.45 13.43
CA ARG A 322 -2.93 -14.48 12.64
C ARG A 322 -3.04 -14.21 11.15
N PHE A 323 -4.23 -13.82 10.68
CA PHE A 323 -4.49 -13.54 9.27
C PHE A 323 -3.62 -12.41 8.74
N VAL A 324 -3.51 -11.29 9.48
CA VAL A 324 -2.71 -10.13 9.05
C VAL A 324 -1.23 -10.22 9.44
N LYS A 325 -0.82 -11.28 10.16
CA LYS A 325 0.54 -11.41 10.66
C LYS A 325 1.55 -11.46 9.52
N ARG A 326 2.61 -10.62 9.61
CA ARG A 326 3.70 -10.52 8.63
C ARG A 326 3.26 -10.11 7.22
N THR A 327 2.11 -9.49 7.06
CA THR A 327 1.65 -8.93 5.79
C THR A 327 1.52 -7.41 5.91
N ALA A 328 1.43 -6.70 4.76
CA ALA A 328 1.17 -5.27 4.73
C ALA A 328 -0.23 -4.90 5.31
N MET A 329 -1.13 -5.89 5.47
CA MET A 329 -2.44 -5.70 6.10
C MET A 329 -2.39 -5.42 7.61
N ARG A 330 -1.22 -5.53 8.27
CA ARG A 330 -1.05 -5.19 9.69
C ARG A 330 -1.45 -3.76 10.05
N ARG A 331 -1.56 -2.87 9.08
CA ARG A 331 -2.02 -1.49 9.33
C ARG A 331 -3.53 -1.37 9.49
N LEU A 332 -4.30 -2.40 9.14
CA LEU A 332 -5.73 -2.47 9.41
C LEU A 332 -5.99 -2.93 10.83
N ASP A 333 -7.06 -2.42 11.44
CA ASP A 333 -7.67 -3.07 12.59
C ASP A 333 -8.76 -4.08 12.15
N ARG A 334 -9.26 -4.86 13.13
CA ARG A 334 -10.29 -5.87 12.85
C ARG A 334 -11.60 -5.26 12.37
N ALA A 335 -12.00 -4.14 12.96
CA ALA A 335 -13.26 -3.48 12.62
C ALA A 335 -13.21 -2.92 11.18
N GLN A 336 -12.10 -2.35 10.78
CA GLN A 336 -11.89 -1.89 9.39
C GLN A 336 -11.99 -3.06 8.39
N LEU A 337 -11.32 -4.20 8.66
CA LEU A 337 -11.42 -5.36 7.79
C LEU A 337 -12.86 -5.89 7.71
N LEU A 338 -13.55 -6.04 8.84
CA LEU A 338 -14.93 -6.54 8.85
C LEU A 338 -15.92 -5.56 8.22
N ARG A 339 -15.69 -4.25 8.35
CA ARG A 339 -16.40 -3.22 7.63
C ARG A 339 -16.29 -3.44 6.11
N ASN A 340 -15.09 -3.67 5.60
CA ASN A 340 -14.84 -3.92 4.19
C ASN A 340 -15.48 -5.24 3.72
N VAL A 341 -15.42 -6.28 4.56
CA VAL A 341 -16.09 -7.57 4.31
C VAL A 341 -17.60 -7.40 4.25
N ALA A 342 -18.20 -6.60 5.14
CA ALA A 342 -19.63 -6.29 5.11
C ALA A 342 -20.02 -5.60 3.79
N VAL A 343 -19.22 -4.63 3.32
CA VAL A 343 -19.45 -3.98 2.01
C VAL A 343 -19.36 -5.01 0.87
N ALA A 344 -18.35 -5.86 0.87
CA ALA A 344 -18.18 -6.89 -0.16
C ALA A 344 -19.36 -7.88 -0.18
N LEU A 345 -19.84 -8.31 0.99
CA LEU A 345 -21.03 -9.15 1.13
C LEU A 345 -22.30 -8.40 0.67
N GLY A 346 -22.45 -7.13 1.06
CA GLY A 346 -23.52 -6.29 0.55
C GLY A 346 -23.57 -6.22 -0.97
N ASN A 347 -22.44 -6.31 -1.65
CA ASN A 347 -22.33 -6.30 -3.12
C ASN A 347 -22.52 -7.69 -3.76
N SER A 348 -22.36 -8.80 -3.05
CA SER A 348 -22.27 -10.14 -3.66
C SER A 348 -23.17 -11.22 -3.05
N ALA A 349 -23.58 -11.08 -1.79
CA ALA A 349 -24.40 -12.07 -1.08
C ALA A 349 -25.85 -12.12 -1.60
N THR A 350 -26.49 -13.25 -1.36
CA THR A 350 -27.91 -13.54 -1.66
C THR A 350 -28.68 -13.83 -0.36
N SER A 351 -29.94 -14.27 -0.47
CA SER A 351 -30.76 -14.67 0.68
C SER A 351 -30.14 -15.81 1.50
N SER A 352 -29.32 -16.67 0.90
CA SER A 352 -28.66 -17.76 1.60
C SER A 352 -27.67 -17.30 2.67
N GLU A 353 -27.04 -16.15 2.50
CA GLU A 353 -26.06 -15.58 3.44
C GLU A 353 -26.67 -14.61 4.45
N LEU A 354 -27.91 -14.19 4.25
CA LEU A 354 -28.60 -13.26 5.14
C LEU A 354 -28.57 -13.67 6.62
N PRO A 355 -28.79 -14.94 6.99
CA PRO A 355 -28.69 -15.36 8.39
C PRO A 355 -27.31 -15.14 9.00
N ALA A 356 -26.23 -15.29 8.22
CA ALA A 356 -24.87 -15.04 8.70
C ALA A 356 -24.59 -13.56 8.92
N LEU A 357 -25.11 -12.68 8.06
CA LEU A 357 -25.04 -11.21 8.23
C LEU A 357 -25.77 -10.77 9.50
N CYS A 358 -27.00 -11.23 9.70
CA CYS A 358 -27.82 -10.92 10.88
C CYS A 358 -27.16 -11.42 12.18
N ALA A 359 -26.65 -12.66 12.21
CA ALA A 359 -25.97 -13.22 13.36
C ALA A 359 -24.66 -12.48 13.72
N SER A 360 -23.98 -11.90 12.73
CA SER A 360 -22.77 -11.12 12.94
C SER A 360 -23.05 -9.71 13.49
N TYR A 361 -24.17 -9.12 13.14
CA TYR A 361 -24.53 -7.75 13.55
C TYR A 361 -24.44 -7.55 15.08
N HIS A 362 -25.03 -8.43 15.88
CA HIS A 362 -25.09 -8.27 17.35
C HIS A 362 -23.74 -8.40 18.07
N ARG A 363 -22.70 -8.89 17.39
CA ARG A 363 -21.38 -9.14 17.99
C ARG A 363 -20.37 -8.05 17.68
N GLU A 364 -20.70 -7.14 16.76
CA GLU A 364 -19.71 -6.24 16.17
C GLU A 364 -19.82 -4.81 16.70
N LEU A 365 -18.75 -4.04 16.47
CA LEU A 365 -18.67 -2.63 16.81
C LEU A 365 -19.59 -1.79 15.90
N PRO A 366 -20.01 -0.58 16.33
CA PRO A 366 -20.89 0.30 15.55
C PRO A 366 -20.44 0.48 14.10
N LEU A 367 -19.15 0.71 13.86
CA LEU A 367 -18.58 0.83 12.50
C LEU A 367 -18.96 -0.35 11.60
N VAL A 368 -18.89 -1.57 12.14
CA VAL A 368 -19.23 -2.78 11.38
C VAL A 368 -20.73 -2.95 11.24
N ARG A 369 -21.49 -2.65 12.30
CA ARG A 369 -22.96 -2.72 12.30
C ARG A 369 -23.59 -1.79 11.27
N CYS A 370 -23.05 -0.56 11.08
CA CYS A 370 -23.47 0.35 10.02
C CYS A 370 -23.40 -0.33 8.64
N HIS A 371 -22.30 -0.99 8.35
CA HIS A 371 -22.10 -1.63 7.05
C HIS A 371 -22.83 -2.96 6.90
N LEU A 372 -23.08 -3.67 8.01
CA LEU A 372 -23.94 -4.86 8.01
C LEU A 372 -25.41 -4.49 7.78
N ALA A 373 -25.92 -3.42 8.40
CA ALA A 373 -27.27 -2.92 8.15
C ALA A 373 -27.45 -2.54 6.67
N TRP A 374 -26.49 -1.83 6.09
CA TRP A 374 -26.46 -1.54 4.66
C TRP A 374 -26.43 -2.82 3.82
N ALA A 375 -25.56 -3.78 4.15
CA ALA A 375 -25.42 -5.05 3.42
C ALA A 375 -26.72 -5.86 3.41
N ILE A 376 -27.41 -5.95 4.56
CA ILE A 376 -28.71 -6.61 4.71
C ILE A 376 -29.76 -5.96 3.78
N GLY A 377 -29.81 -4.61 3.76
CA GLY A 377 -30.68 -3.87 2.84
C GLY A 377 -30.36 -4.13 1.38
N GLN A 378 -29.07 -4.21 1.01
CA GLN A 378 -28.64 -4.50 -0.38
C GLN A 378 -28.98 -5.93 -0.81
N VAL A 379 -28.85 -6.91 0.07
CA VAL A 379 -29.25 -8.29 -0.19
C VAL A 379 -30.77 -8.35 -0.43
N ALA A 380 -31.56 -7.72 0.43
CA ALA A 380 -33.00 -7.69 0.27
C ALA A 380 -33.45 -6.98 -1.04
N LEU A 381 -32.77 -5.89 -1.41
CA LEU A 381 -33.08 -5.18 -2.66
C LEU A 381 -32.88 -6.04 -3.91
N ARG A 382 -31.87 -6.93 -3.89
CA ARG A 382 -31.51 -7.77 -5.04
C ARG A 382 -32.23 -9.14 -5.06
N ASP A 383 -32.56 -9.67 -3.89
CA ASP A 383 -33.13 -11.01 -3.75
C ASP A 383 -34.48 -10.95 -3.01
N PRO A 384 -35.60 -11.13 -3.72
CA PRO A 384 -36.93 -11.06 -3.12
C PRO A 384 -37.15 -12.04 -1.96
N VAL A 385 -36.44 -13.19 -1.93
CA VAL A 385 -36.52 -14.17 -0.85
C VAL A 385 -35.97 -13.61 0.47
N ALA A 386 -35.01 -12.68 0.38
CA ALA A 386 -34.41 -12.01 1.54
C ALA A 386 -35.28 -10.88 2.11
N HIS A 387 -36.29 -10.40 1.38
CA HIS A 387 -37.05 -9.19 1.68
C HIS A 387 -37.70 -9.24 3.09
N ALA A 388 -38.63 -10.15 3.31
CA ALA A 388 -39.35 -10.24 4.59
C ALA A 388 -38.42 -10.57 5.78
N PRO A 389 -37.44 -11.51 5.68
CA PRO A 389 -36.49 -11.73 6.76
C PRO A 389 -35.61 -10.53 7.07
N ALA A 390 -35.15 -9.78 6.06
CA ALA A 390 -34.35 -8.56 6.25
C ALA A 390 -35.15 -7.44 6.91
N GLN A 391 -36.40 -7.24 6.48
CA GLN A 391 -37.31 -6.26 7.07
C GLN A 391 -37.57 -6.54 8.55
N ALA A 392 -37.87 -7.81 8.90
CA ALA A 392 -38.09 -8.21 10.27
C ALA A 392 -36.84 -7.97 11.13
N PHE A 393 -35.66 -8.37 10.64
CA PHE A 393 -34.41 -8.17 11.35
C PHE A 393 -34.09 -6.68 11.56
N LEU A 394 -34.20 -5.84 10.51
CA LEU A 394 -33.92 -4.42 10.61
C LEU A 394 -34.87 -3.69 11.56
N ALA A 395 -36.15 -4.14 11.63
CA ALA A 395 -37.13 -3.61 12.61
C ALA A 395 -36.75 -3.96 14.04
N GLU A 396 -36.33 -5.21 14.29
CA GLU A 396 -35.83 -5.65 15.61
C GLU A 396 -34.54 -4.88 16.01
N ALA A 397 -33.60 -4.78 15.09
CA ALA A 397 -32.34 -4.06 15.29
C ALA A 397 -32.59 -2.59 15.65
N ALA A 398 -33.53 -1.91 14.98
CA ALA A 398 -33.88 -0.52 15.26
C ALA A 398 -34.40 -0.32 16.71
N ASN A 399 -35.11 -1.32 17.26
CA ASN A 399 -35.65 -1.22 18.62
C ASN A 399 -34.57 -1.41 19.72
N THR A 400 -33.45 -2.03 19.40
CA THR A 400 -32.41 -2.41 20.37
C THR A 400 -31.12 -1.59 20.22
N GLU A 401 -30.93 -0.93 19.07
CA GLU A 401 -29.74 -0.13 18.76
C GLU A 401 -29.75 1.19 19.54
N THR A 402 -28.57 1.62 19.95
CA THR A 402 -28.37 2.88 20.69
C THR A 402 -27.38 3.83 20.01
N ASP A 403 -26.62 3.34 19.04
CA ASP A 403 -25.65 4.14 18.32
C ASP A 403 -26.36 4.93 17.21
N ALA A 404 -26.17 6.25 17.18
CA ALA A 404 -26.87 7.15 16.28
C ALA A 404 -26.54 6.89 14.79
N ASP A 405 -25.28 6.60 14.49
CA ASP A 405 -24.85 6.34 13.09
C ASP A 405 -25.43 5.02 12.60
N VAL A 406 -25.49 4.00 13.46
CA VAL A 406 -26.10 2.71 13.12
C VAL A 406 -27.60 2.85 12.92
N LEU A 407 -28.31 3.65 13.73
CA LEU A 407 -29.75 3.92 13.55
C LEU A 407 -30.04 4.60 12.20
N VAL A 408 -29.19 5.54 11.79
CA VAL A 408 -29.29 6.18 10.44
C VAL A 408 -29.17 5.13 9.35
N GLU A 409 -28.19 4.23 9.44
CA GLU A 409 -27.98 3.18 8.44
C GLU A 409 -29.12 2.15 8.42
N ILE A 410 -29.67 1.77 9.59
CA ILE A 410 -30.84 0.90 9.68
C ILE A 410 -32.04 1.56 8.97
N ALA A 411 -32.31 2.82 9.28
CA ALA A 411 -33.41 3.54 8.65
C ALA A 411 -33.27 3.64 7.13
N ALA A 412 -32.05 3.88 6.64
CA ALA A 412 -31.74 3.88 5.23
C ALA A 412 -31.95 2.50 4.59
N ALA A 413 -31.53 1.42 5.27
CA ALA A 413 -31.74 0.06 4.80
C ALA A 413 -33.23 -0.32 4.78
N GLN A 414 -34.01 0.06 5.80
CA GLN A 414 -35.46 -0.15 5.85
C GLN A 414 -36.17 0.58 4.70
N ALA A 415 -35.78 1.81 4.38
CA ALA A 415 -36.33 2.55 3.28
C ALA A 415 -36.07 1.82 1.94
N LEU A 416 -34.86 1.29 1.72
CA LEU A 416 -34.54 0.50 0.52
C LEU A 416 -35.44 -0.73 0.39
N VAL A 417 -35.67 -1.44 1.49
CA VAL A 417 -36.51 -2.63 1.53
C VAL A 417 -37.99 -2.24 1.30
N GLY A 418 -38.49 -1.14 1.88
CA GLY A 418 -39.87 -0.69 1.71
C GLY A 418 -40.23 -0.22 0.28
N PHE A 419 -39.28 0.28 -0.49
CA PHE A 419 -39.49 0.63 -1.90
C PHE A 419 -39.63 -0.58 -2.83
N GLY A 420 -39.11 -1.75 -2.43
CA GLY A 420 -39.26 -2.99 -3.21
C GLY A 420 -40.69 -3.53 -3.26
N GLU A 421 -41.55 -3.21 -2.28
CA GLU A 421 -42.95 -3.63 -2.26
C GLU A 421 -43.86 -2.86 -3.27
N CYS A 422 -43.45 -1.66 -3.66
CA CYS A 422 -44.23 -0.85 -4.60
C CYS A 422 -43.95 -1.13 -6.08
N ALA A 423 -42.93 -1.93 -6.40
CA ALA A 423 -42.48 -2.22 -7.77
C ALA A 423 -42.85 -3.61 -8.28
N SER A 424 -43.52 -4.44 -7.48
CA SER A 424 -44.06 -5.77 -7.80
C SER A 424 -45.58 -5.70 -7.93
#